data_280e35329896d2a32096d65c5e78d6dc
#
_entry.id   280e35329896d2a32096d65c5e78d6dc
#
_cell.length_a   1.000
_cell.length_b   1.000
_cell.length_c   1.000
_cell.angle_alpha   90.00
_cell.angle_beta   90.00
_cell.angle_gamma   90.00
#
_symmetry.space_group_name_H-M   'P 1'
#
loop_
_entity.id
_entity.type
_entity.pdbx_description
1 polymer ?
#
loop_
_entity_poly.entity_id
_entity_poly.type
_entity_poly.pdbx_seq_one_letter_code
_entity_poly.pdbx_strand_id
1 'polypeptide(L)'
;MKDLTFNSNETKFLDGIQEFFGTRTVINHLIFIDKWMELLLGGKSSKKWTKPADIYFFYERIEDLFETSYQLHHSTDGFEALQTSAKVDESFLETEKQTLTYFPYQLKEQELLNPLKAIRAVFKKQHLHYHQQILREWVGEGLNNYAAGNADYIIPLYSNVKRLVNACWLVHERVVAKNSFKKPTYPTPLISFALTEPRLFTEEEAGNPYLMIEDFFNFTNLSGYREELQDWFMTAINEDLAAKKPNDCLFIHNQYTQLIQAGYVIIAQKLPYAPKPDKHDGRTMGQWMLDKRDSDVAKGEIMLSDEEPHVLSLDERAAPMDYCIEALSYENVAKLRFGLQEWLEAGLSKNSSIHGVGNEYAFGFYLTLQKLTEAFYLIITEHAKTTVLSLTPASHEA
;
A
#
# COMPACT_ATOMS: atom_id res chain seq x y z
N MET A 1 -3.26 9.64 38.05
CA MET A 1 -2.23 9.63 36.99
C MET A 1 -1.09 10.51 37.49
N LYS A 2 0.14 10.00 37.56
CA LYS A 2 1.31 10.87 37.85
C LYS A 2 1.46 11.78 36.62
N ASP A 3 1.54 13.09 36.85
CA ASP A 3 1.90 14.03 35.80
C ASP A 3 3.30 13.66 35.31
N LEU A 4 3.38 13.00 34.17
CA LEU A 4 4.63 12.67 33.51
C LEU A 4 5.18 13.98 32.92
N THR A 5 6.24 14.49 33.50
CA THR A 5 6.96 15.66 32.94
C THR A 5 7.95 15.16 31.90
N PHE A 6 7.79 15.60 30.66
CA PHE A 6 8.74 15.35 29.58
C PHE A 6 9.99 16.22 29.74
N ASN A 7 11.14 15.66 29.45
CA ASN A 7 12.38 16.44 29.40
C ASN A 7 12.46 17.31 28.13
N SER A 8 13.49 18.17 28.03
CA SER A 8 13.62 19.10 26.90
C SER A 8 13.70 18.42 25.54
N ASN A 9 14.36 17.24 25.42
CA ASN A 9 14.49 16.51 24.17
C ASN A 9 13.18 15.79 23.81
N GLU A 10 12.48 15.23 24.77
CA GLU A 10 11.16 14.65 24.58
C GLU A 10 10.17 15.72 24.13
N THR A 11 10.20 16.92 24.75
CA THR A 11 9.33 18.04 24.36
C THR A 11 9.62 18.50 22.93
N LYS A 12 10.88 18.72 22.57
CA LYS A 12 11.28 19.10 21.20
C LYS A 12 10.82 18.07 20.17
N PHE A 13 10.97 16.79 20.48
CA PHE A 13 10.49 15.74 19.60
C PHE A 13 8.97 15.77 19.44
N LEU A 14 8.22 15.92 20.54
CA LEU A 14 6.77 16.01 20.50
C LEU A 14 6.28 17.25 19.73
N ASP A 15 6.93 18.39 19.91
CA ASP A 15 6.64 19.61 19.14
C ASP A 15 6.93 19.39 17.63
N GLY A 16 8.05 18.75 17.30
CA GLY A 16 8.41 18.44 15.92
C GLY A 16 7.40 17.50 15.23
N ILE A 17 6.95 16.43 15.91
CA ILE A 17 5.92 15.56 15.33
C ILE A 17 4.56 16.23 15.26
N GLN A 18 4.22 17.09 16.22
CA GLN A 18 2.98 17.89 16.17
C GLN A 18 3.00 18.85 14.97
N GLU A 19 4.11 19.53 14.74
CA GLU A 19 4.26 20.42 13.59
C GLU A 19 4.19 19.63 12.28
N PHE A 20 4.88 18.49 12.18
CA PHE A 20 4.89 17.63 11.01
C PHE A 20 3.47 17.19 10.62
N PHE A 21 2.72 16.59 11.55
CA PHE A 21 1.35 16.14 11.31
C PHE A 21 0.31 17.26 11.31
N GLY A 22 0.66 18.46 11.78
CA GLY A 22 -0.17 19.67 11.67
C GLY A 22 -0.23 20.24 10.26
N THR A 23 0.76 19.94 9.40
CA THR A 23 0.81 20.43 8.01
C THR A 23 -0.05 19.61 7.05
N ARG A 24 -0.11 18.30 7.25
CA ARG A 24 -0.85 17.34 6.41
C ARG A 24 -1.25 16.12 7.23
N THR A 25 -2.26 15.38 6.79
CA THR A 25 -2.60 14.09 7.38
C THR A 25 -1.47 13.08 7.14
N VAL A 26 -1.35 12.07 8.00
CA VAL A 26 -0.36 10.98 7.82
C VAL A 26 -0.48 10.31 6.45
N ILE A 27 -1.70 10.11 5.99
CA ILE A 27 -2.00 9.53 4.66
C ILE A 27 -1.38 10.40 3.56
N ASN A 28 -1.57 11.72 3.61
CA ASN A 28 -1.01 12.64 2.62
C ASN A 28 0.52 12.67 2.66
N HIS A 29 1.14 12.51 3.83
CA HIS A 29 2.59 12.35 3.92
C HIS A 29 3.07 11.06 3.24
N LEU A 30 2.39 9.94 3.48
CA LEU A 30 2.74 8.65 2.85
C LEU A 30 2.54 8.67 1.34
N ILE A 31 1.42 9.24 0.85
CA ILE A 31 1.19 9.47 -0.58
C ILE A 31 2.32 10.29 -1.19
N PHE A 32 2.76 11.34 -0.50
CA PHE A 32 3.82 12.19 -1.03
C PHE A 32 5.16 11.44 -1.11
N ILE A 33 5.50 10.64 -0.10
CA ILE A 33 6.69 9.77 -0.09
C ILE A 33 6.66 8.80 -1.28
N ASP A 34 5.52 8.12 -1.51
CA ASP A 34 5.37 7.18 -2.60
C ASP A 34 5.54 7.85 -3.96
N LYS A 35 4.91 9.01 -4.13
CA LYS A 35 5.03 9.80 -5.35
C LYS A 35 6.44 10.34 -5.60
N TRP A 36 7.13 10.75 -4.55
CA TRP A 36 8.52 11.17 -4.64
C TRP A 36 9.40 9.98 -5.06
N MET A 37 9.15 8.80 -4.51
CA MET A 37 9.82 7.57 -4.93
C MET A 37 9.56 7.24 -6.40
N GLU A 38 8.30 7.32 -6.87
CA GLU A 38 7.95 7.13 -8.29
C GLU A 38 8.72 8.09 -9.20
N LEU A 39 8.85 9.36 -8.79
CA LEU A 39 9.61 10.37 -9.53
C LEU A 39 11.08 9.96 -9.67
N LEU A 40 11.71 9.52 -8.59
CA LEU A 40 13.11 9.10 -8.55
C LEU A 40 13.37 7.86 -9.38
N LEU A 41 12.43 6.93 -9.44
CA LEU A 41 12.52 5.74 -10.29
C LEU A 41 12.21 6.02 -11.77
N GLY A 42 11.96 7.27 -12.15
CA GLY A 42 11.76 7.68 -13.55
C GLY A 42 10.31 7.55 -14.03
N GLY A 43 9.35 7.44 -13.15
CA GLY A 43 7.92 7.38 -13.47
C GLY A 43 7.44 8.61 -14.24
N LYS A 44 6.88 8.41 -15.44
CA LYS A 44 6.38 9.51 -16.29
C LYS A 44 5.14 10.20 -15.72
N SER A 45 4.34 9.48 -14.93
CA SER A 45 3.07 9.97 -14.38
C SER A 45 3.26 11.02 -13.27
N SER A 46 4.32 10.89 -12.49
CA SER A 46 4.61 11.79 -11.37
C SER A 46 5.02 13.21 -11.80
N LYS A 47 5.54 13.37 -13.01
CA LYS A 47 6.00 14.69 -13.53
C LYS A 47 4.90 15.75 -13.66
N LYS A 48 3.63 15.36 -13.72
CA LYS A 48 2.52 16.28 -14.00
C LYS A 48 1.94 16.98 -12.76
N TRP A 49 2.22 16.50 -11.56
CA TRP A 49 1.47 16.97 -10.40
C TRP A 49 2.28 17.22 -9.12
N THR A 50 3.61 17.14 -9.17
CA THR A 50 4.48 17.58 -8.08
C THR A 50 5.20 18.85 -8.51
N LYS A 51 4.87 19.98 -7.87
CA LYS A 51 5.61 21.22 -8.08
C LYS A 51 6.98 21.11 -7.41
N PRO A 52 8.07 21.63 -8.00
CA PRO A 52 9.39 21.65 -7.36
C PRO A 52 9.37 22.19 -5.93
N ALA A 53 8.60 23.23 -5.67
CA ALA A 53 8.43 23.80 -4.34
C ALA A 53 7.82 22.81 -3.34
N ASP A 54 6.90 21.94 -3.77
CA ASP A 54 6.28 20.95 -2.89
C ASP A 54 7.27 19.87 -2.49
N ILE A 55 8.17 19.46 -3.42
CA ILE A 55 9.24 18.49 -3.14
C ILE A 55 10.21 19.06 -2.12
N TYR A 56 10.65 20.31 -2.33
CA TYR A 56 11.60 20.97 -1.43
C TYR A 56 11.00 21.19 -0.04
N PHE A 57 9.77 21.70 0.04
CA PHE A 57 9.06 21.87 1.31
C PHE A 57 8.91 20.55 2.07
N PHE A 58 8.59 19.47 1.36
CA PHE A 58 8.43 18.17 1.98
C PHE A 58 9.78 17.58 2.43
N TYR A 59 10.85 17.80 1.66
CA TYR A 59 12.20 17.44 2.04
C TYR A 59 12.60 18.09 3.38
N GLU A 60 12.40 19.39 3.55
CA GLU A 60 12.71 20.09 4.80
C GLU A 60 11.97 19.46 5.98
N ARG A 61 10.68 19.15 5.82
CA ARG A 61 9.86 18.51 6.86
C ARG A 61 10.35 17.10 7.24
N ILE A 62 10.77 16.32 6.26
CA ILE A 62 11.35 14.99 6.53
C ILE A 62 12.72 15.13 7.18
N GLU A 63 13.55 16.07 6.77
CA GLU A 63 14.85 16.34 7.39
C GLU A 63 14.68 16.73 8.87
N ASP A 64 13.77 17.65 9.19
CA ASP A 64 13.43 18.04 10.56
C ASP A 64 12.95 16.85 11.39
N LEU A 65 12.10 15.97 10.81
CA LEU A 65 11.62 14.77 11.48
C LEU A 65 12.76 13.79 11.80
N PHE A 66 13.72 13.62 10.87
CA PHE A 66 14.91 12.80 11.12
C PHE A 66 15.78 13.40 12.21
N GLU A 67 16.01 14.71 12.19
CA GLU A 67 16.84 15.40 13.16
C GLU A 67 16.27 15.32 14.59
N THR A 68 15.00 15.64 14.77
CA THR A 68 14.35 15.57 16.10
C THR A 68 14.28 14.14 16.62
N SER A 69 14.04 13.16 15.76
CA SER A 69 14.04 11.74 16.11
C SER A 69 15.46 11.23 16.49
N TYR A 70 16.48 11.73 15.81
CA TYR A 70 17.86 11.39 16.10
C TYR A 70 18.32 12.01 17.44
N GLN A 71 17.97 13.28 17.70
CA GLN A 71 18.26 13.95 18.97
C GLN A 71 17.62 13.20 20.15
N LEU A 72 16.37 12.75 19.98
CA LEU A 72 15.71 11.90 20.97
C LEU A 72 16.48 10.60 21.20
N HIS A 73 16.90 9.92 20.10
CA HIS A 73 17.61 8.65 20.19
C HIS A 73 18.94 8.74 20.91
N HIS A 74 19.66 9.84 20.75
CA HIS A 74 20.97 10.11 21.37
C HIS A 74 20.91 10.93 22.68
N SER A 75 19.71 11.16 23.20
CA SER A 75 19.55 11.89 24.46
C SER A 75 20.24 11.15 25.61
N THR A 76 21.12 11.85 26.31
CA THR A 76 21.76 11.35 27.54
C THR A 76 20.81 11.29 28.72
N ASP A 77 19.77 12.13 28.69
CA ASP A 77 18.78 12.25 29.79
C ASP A 77 17.71 11.14 29.72
N GLY A 78 17.86 10.23 28.75
CA GLY A 78 16.86 9.19 28.51
C GLY A 78 15.56 9.74 27.88
N PHE A 79 14.55 8.88 27.76
CA PHE A 79 13.20 9.23 27.29
C PHE A 79 12.18 8.29 27.94
N GLU A 80 12.30 8.13 29.25
CA GLU A 80 11.47 7.21 30.04
C GLU A 80 10.01 7.64 30.10
N ALA A 81 9.76 8.94 30.20
CA ALA A 81 8.40 9.49 30.24
C ALA A 81 7.68 9.24 28.89
N LEU A 82 8.36 9.52 27.79
CA LEU A 82 7.86 9.27 26.45
C LEU A 82 7.68 7.77 26.18
N GLN A 83 8.64 6.95 26.58
CA GLN A 83 8.55 5.49 26.44
C GLN A 83 7.36 4.93 27.20
N THR A 84 7.10 5.38 28.40
CA THR A 84 5.96 4.96 29.21
C THR A 84 4.64 5.38 28.57
N SER A 85 4.58 6.61 28.04
CA SER A 85 3.38 7.18 27.44
C SER A 85 3.04 6.58 26.07
N ALA A 86 4.06 6.25 25.26
CA ALA A 86 3.89 5.74 23.91
C ALA A 86 3.75 4.20 23.83
N LYS A 87 4.15 3.46 24.89
CA LYS A 87 4.03 2.01 24.95
C LYS A 87 2.61 1.60 25.33
N VAL A 88 2.10 0.59 24.64
CA VAL A 88 0.76 0.01 24.89
C VAL A 88 0.87 -1.51 25.05
N ASP A 89 -0.17 -2.12 25.57
CA ASP A 89 -0.36 -3.57 25.58
C ASP A 89 -1.16 -4.05 24.35
N GLU A 90 -1.26 -5.35 24.18
CA GLU A 90 -1.95 -5.98 23.05
C GLU A 90 -3.45 -5.64 23.02
N SER A 91 -4.10 -5.55 24.18
CA SER A 91 -5.52 -5.23 24.27
C SER A 91 -5.80 -3.78 23.79
N PHE A 92 -4.93 -2.85 24.16
CA PHE A 92 -5.04 -1.48 23.69
C PHE A 92 -4.71 -1.37 22.20
N LEU A 93 -3.74 -2.15 21.70
CA LEU A 93 -3.40 -2.20 20.28
C LEU A 93 -4.58 -2.67 19.42
N GLU A 94 -5.33 -3.67 19.85
CA GLU A 94 -6.55 -4.12 19.16
C GLU A 94 -7.62 -3.01 19.11
N THR A 95 -7.74 -2.23 20.18
CA THR A 95 -8.64 -1.08 20.18
C THR A 95 -8.17 0.00 19.19
N GLU A 96 -6.87 0.25 19.12
CA GLU A 96 -6.31 1.23 18.18
C GLU A 96 -6.53 0.82 16.71
N LYS A 97 -6.43 -0.46 16.38
CA LYS A 97 -6.74 -0.98 15.03
C LYS A 97 -8.15 -0.61 14.58
N GLN A 98 -9.08 -0.53 15.51
CA GLN A 98 -10.49 -0.23 15.24
C GLN A 98 -10.82 1.26 15.29
N THR A 99 -10.02 2.06 15.99
CA THR A 99 -10.39 3.46 16.33
C THR A 99 -9.52 4.51 15.64
N LEU A 100 -8.28 4.17 15.26
CA LEU A 100 -7.42 5.12 14.54
C LEU A 100 -7.88 5.30 13.11
N THR A 101 -7.83 6.53 12.63
CA THR A 101 -8.12 6.88 11.23
C THR A 101 -7.10 6.27 10.25
N TYR A 102 -5.90 6.02 10.73
CA TYR A 102 -4.85 5.31 10.04
C TYR A 102 -4.13 4.39 11.03
N PHE A 103 -3.93 3.13 10.65
CA PHE A 103 -3.16 2.17 11.44
C PHE A 103 -1.93 1.70 10.67
N PRO A 104 -0.71 1.85 11.23
CA PRO A 104 0.55 1.62 10.50
C PRO A 104 0.94 0.14 10.46
N TYR A 105 0.25 -0.67 9.69
CA TYR A 105 0.50 -2.11 9.54
C TYR A 105 1.91 -2.47 9.03
N GLN A 106 2.64 -1.52 8.48
CA GLN A 106 4.03 -1.71 8.02
C GLN A 106 5.03 -1.83 9.17
N LEU A 107 4.65 -1.47 10.39
CA LEU A 107 5.49 -1.66 11.57
C LEU A 107 5.37 -3.09 12.08
N LYS A 108 6.48 -3.63 12.58
CA LYS A 108 6.49 -4.94 13.23
C LYS A 108 5.68 -4.89 14.53
N GLU A 109 5.12 -6.00 14.95
CA GLU A 109 4.29 -6.08 16.17
C GLU A 109 4.95 -5.43 17.39
N GLN A 110 6.22 -5.73 17.63
CA GLN A 110 6.98 -5.10 18.72
C GLN A 110 7.14 -3.59 18.60
N GLU A 111 7.06 -3.05 17.38
CA GLU A 111 7.13 -1.62 17.08
C GLU A 111 5.75 -0.98 17.18
N LEU A 112 4.70 -1.73 16.85
CA LEU A 112 3.33 -1.32 17.12
C LEU A 112 3.07 -1.19 18.62
N LEU A 113 3.57 -2.13 19.43
CA LEU A 113 3.47 -2.06 20.90
C LEU A 113 4.34 -0.93 21.48
N ASN A 114 5.48 -0.65 20.88
CA ASN A 114 6.39 0.41 21.30
C ASN A 114 7.05 1.09 20.08
N PRO A 115 6.48 2.19 19.55
CA PRO A 115 6.94 2.85 18.34
C PRO A 115 8.36 3.43 18.45
N LEU A 116 8.84 3.69 19.67
CA LEU A 116 10.23 4.13 19.87
C LEU A 116 11.26 3.06 19.48
N LYS A 117 10.87 1.77 19.42
CA LYS A 117 11.74 0.72 18.87
C LYS A 117 11.96 0.90 17.36
N ALA A 118 10.95 1.33 16.62
CA ALA A 118 11.09 1.61 15.20
C ALA A 118 11.99 2.83 14.97
N ILE A 119 11.80 3.91 15.73
CA ILE A 119 12.65 5.10 15.67
C ILE A 119 14.12 4.72 15.94
N ARG A 120 14.38 3.96 17.00
CA ARG A 120 15.74 3.47 17.31
C ARG A 120 16.32 2.62 16.19
N ALA A 121 15.50 1.78 15.56
CA ALA A 121 15.96 0.88 14.51
C ALA A 121 16.42 1.62 13.25
N VAL A 122 15.81 2.76 12.92
CA VAL A 122 16.23 3.62 11.81
C VAL A 122 17.67 4.10 12.00
N PHE A 123 18.05 4.48 13.21
CA PHE A 123 19.39 5.03 13.50
C PHE A 123 20.41 4.00 13.98
N LYS A 124 20.02 2.72 14.14
CA LYS A 124 20.91 1.68 14.67
C LYS A 124 22.10 1.38 13.75
N LYS A 125 21.86 1.38 12.42
CA LYS A 125 22.86 1.00 11.43
C LYS A 125 23.52 2.20 10.75
N GLN A 126 22.84 3.32 10.74
CA GLN A 126 23.20 4.51 9.95
C GLN A 126 22.96 5.77 10.78
N HIS A 127 23.95 6.64 10.81
CA HIS A 127 23.86 7.93 11.50
C HIS A 127 23.01 8.93 10.74
N LEU A 128 22.55 9.97 11.42
CA LEU A 128 21.75 11.06 10.83
C LEU A 128 22.35 11.61 9.53
N HIS A 129 23.66 11.86 9.53
CA HIS A 129 24.36 12.42 8.37
C HIS A 129 24.18 11.57 7.09
N TYR A 130 24.18 10.24 7.22
CA TYR A 130 23.92 9.36 6.08
C TYR A 130 22.50 9.55 5.51
N HIS A 131 21.50 9.61 6.38
CA HIS A 131 20.12 9.84 5.96
C HIS A 131 19.95 11.21 5.31
N GLN A 132 20.55 12.25 5.88
CA GLN A 132 20.54 13.61 5.33
C GLN A 132 21.22 13.69 3.98
N GLN A 133 22.36 13.01 3.78
CA GLN A 133 23.03 12.97 2.49
C GLN A 133 22.13 12.38 1.41
N ILE A 134 21.54 11.21 1.66
CA ILE A 134 20.68 10.56 0.65
C ILE A 134 19.39 11.37 0.42
N LEU A 135 18.82 12.00 1.46
CA LEU A 135 17.67 12.90 1.28
C LEU A 135 18.01 14.09 0.38
N ARG A 136 19.21 14.66 0.49
CA ARG A 136 19.68 15.74 -0.40
C ARG A 136 19.86 15.25 -1.84
N GLU A 137 20.37 14.05 -2.03
CA GLU A 137 20.45 13.41 -3.34
C GLU A 137 19.04 13.23 -3.92
N TRP A 138 18.08 12.75 -3.13
CA TRP A 138 16.68 12.60 -3.52
C TRP A 138 16.05 13.92 -3.98
N VAL A 139 16.26 15.00 -3.22
CA VAL A 139 15.69 16.29 -3.60
C VAL A 139 16.34 16.82 -4.88
N GLY A 140 17.67 16.67 -5.03
CA GLY A 140 18.39 17.07 -6.23
C GLY A 140 17.91 16.32 -7.47
N GLU A 141 17.76 15.02 -7.41
CA GLU A 141 17.26 14.19 -8.51
C GLU A 141 15.78 14.46 -8.81
N GLY A 142 14.95 14.59 -7.78
CA GLY A 142 13.53 14.92 -7.92
C GLY A 142 13.31 16.29 -8.60
N LEU A 143 14.13 17.28 -8.26
CA LEU A 143 14.06 18.62 -8.87
C LEU A 143 14.57 18.65 -10.31
N ASN A 144 15.57 17.83 -10.63
CA ASN A 144 16.17 17.79 -11.97
C ASN A 144 15.42 16.89 -12.96
N ASN A 145 14.40 16.20 -12.55
CA ASN A 145 13.64 15.23 -13.36
C ASN A 145 14.51 14.12 -13.98
N TYR A 146 15.63 13.76 -13.37
CA TYR A 146 16.42 12.59 -13.74
C TYR A 146 16.01 11.41 -12.88
N ALA A 147 16.05 10.22 -13.47
CA ALA A 147 15.92 8.99 -12.69
C ALA A 147 17.15 8.85 -11.80
N ALA A 148 16.95 8.46 -10.56
CA ALA A 148 18.05 8.18 -9.65
C ALA A 148 18.94 7.08 -10.23
N GLY A 149 20.22 7.37 -10.31
CA GLY A 149 21.19 6.44 -10.95
C GLY A 149 21.41 5.14 -10.16
N ASN A 150 21.02 5.07 -8.88
CA ASN A 150 21.26 3.92 -8.03
C ASN A 150 20.13 3.67 -7.03
N ALA A 151 19.28 2.69 -7.34
CA ALA A 151 18.18 2.25 -6.49
C ALA A 151 18.65 1.69 -5.14
N ASP A 152 19.88 1.16 -5.03
CA ASP A 152 20.40 0.50 -3.83
C ASP A 152 20.43 1.41 -2.59
N TYR A 153 20.55 2.74 -2.77
CA TYR A 153 20.54 3.70 -1.66
C TYR A 153 19.15 4.26 -1.39
N ILE A 154 18.34 4.38 -2.44
CA ILE A 154 17.03 5.03 -2.39
C ILE A 154 16.05 4.19 -1.58
N ILE A 155 16.03 2.89 -1.81
CA ILE A 155 15.05 1.98 -1.23
C ILE A 155 15.19 1.81 0.28
N PRO A 156 16.40 1.59 0.83
CA PRO A 156 16.58 1.56 2.28
C PRO A 156 16.14 2.87 2.95
N LEU A 157 16.39 4.01 2.31
CA LEU A 157 15.94 5.29 2.83
C LEU A 157 14.42 5.42 2.74
N TYR A 158 13.80 5.06 1.62
CA TYR A 158 12.35 5.06 1.46
C TYR A 158 11.66 4.24 2.56
N SER A 159 12.15 3.02 2.81
CA SER A 159 11.67 2.16 3.88
C SER A 159 11.85 2.81 5.26
N ASN A 160 13.01 3.42 5.52
CA ASN A 160 13.29 4.11 6.77
C ASN A 160 12.42 5.36 6.97
N VAL A 161 12.17 6.14 5.91
CA VAL A 161 11.28 7.31 5.95
C VAL A 161 9.86 6.87 6.30
N LYS A 162 9.31 5.88 5.60
CA LYS A 162 7.97 5.36 5.89
C LYS A 162 7.87 4.80 7.31
N ARG A 163 8.87 4.04 7.74
CA ARG A 163 8.93 3.48 9.10
C ARG A 163 8.97 4.57 10.16
N LEU A 164 9.79 5.61 9.95
CA LEU A 164 9.88 6.74 10.87
C LEU A 164 8.55 7.51 10.95
N VAL A 165 7.95 7.87 9.81
CA VAL A 165 6.65 8.56 9.76
C VAL A 165 5.57 7.75 10.47
N ASN A 166 5.49 6.45 10.22
CA ASN A 166 4.53 5.58 10.87
C ASN A 166 4.73 5.46 12.38
N ALA A 167 5.98 5.37 12.84
CA ALA A 167 6.29 5.33 14.27
C ALA A 167 5.96 6.65 14.97
N CYS A 168 6.34 7.77 14.35
CA CYS A 168 6.03 9.11 14.85
C CYS A 168 4.52 9.37 14.87
N TRP A 169 3.76 8.84 13.90
CA TRP A 169 2.30 8.90 13.92
C TRP A 169 1.70 8.21 15.14
N LEU A 170 2.15 7.00 15.49
CA LEU A 170 1.68 6.32 16.70
C LEU A 170 2.02 7.10 17.98
N VAL A 171 3.23 7.70 18.05
CA VAL A 171 3.58 8.55 19.18
C VAL A 171 2.67 9.78 19.24
N HIS A 172 2.42 10.42 18.08
CA HIS A 172 1.51 11.56 18.00
C HIS A 172 0.12 11.21 18.54
N GLU A 173 -0.48 10.13 18.06
CA GLU A 173 -1.83 9.71 18.48
C GLU A 173 -1.89 9.34 19.97
N ARG A 174 -0.86 8.66 20.47
CA ARG A 174 -0.82 8.18 21.87
C ARG A 174 -0.48 9.26 22.88
N VAL A 175 0.32 10.24 22.50
CA VAL A 175 0.87 11.24 23.45
C VAL A 175 0.34 12.64 23.17
N VAL A 176 0.42 13.10 21.91
CA VAL A 176 0.01 14.48 21.56
C VAL A 176 -1.50 14.60 21.45
N ALA A 177 -2.14 13.75 20.65
CA ALA A 177 -3.57 13.83 20.39
C ALA A 177 -4.43 13.55 21.64
N LYS A 178 -3.96 12.66 22.54
CA LYS A 178 -4.65 12.42 23.82
C LYS A 178 -4.67 13.63 24.74
N ASN A 179 -3.67 14.50 24.64
CA ASN A 179 -3.56 15.72 25.43
C ASN A 179 -4.30 16.92 24.80
N SER A 180 -4.58 16.84 23.49
CA SER A 180 -5.39 17.84 22.79
C SER A 180 -6.84 17.36 22.71
N PHE A 181 -7.68 17.85 23.62
CA PHE A 181 -9.10 17.48 23.79
C PHE A 181 -10.02 17.87 22.60
N LYS A 182 -9.68 17.51 21.39
CA LYS A 182 -10.61 17.53 20.26
C LYS A 182 -10.58 16.18 19.56
N LYS A 183 -11.50 15.28 19.97
CA LYS A 183 -11.84 14.14 19.14
C LYS A 183 -12.30 14.66 17.78
N PRO A 184 -11.59 14.38 16.68
CA PRO A 184 -12.17 14.60 15.37
C PRO A 184 -13.36 13.66 15.25
N THR A 185 -14.49 14.17 14.82
CA THR A 185 -15.65 13.38 14.40
C THR A 185 -15.33 12.81 13.02
N TYR A 186 -14.70 11.64 12.97
CA TYR A 186 -14.39 10.96 11.72
C TYR A 186 -15.42 9.89 11.40
N PRO A 187 -15.63 9.59 10.10
CA PRO A 187 -16.56 8.55 9.66
C PRO A 187 -16.15 7.17 10.18
N THR A 188 -17.08 6.24 10.12
CA THR A 188 -16.99 4.88 10.65
C THR A 188 -15.64 4.17 10.39
N PRO A 189 -15.17 3.28 11.29
CA PRO A 189 -13.87 2.60 11.20
C PRO A 189 -13.57 1.91 9.87
N LEU A 190 -14.61 1.45 9.16
CA LEU A 190 -14.48 0.77 7.86
C LEU A 190 -14.07 1.71 6.72
N ILE A 191 -14.61 2.93 6.68
CA ILE A 191 -14.21 3.96 5.70
C ILE A 191 -12.78 4.43 5.99
N SER A 192 -12.45 4.56 7.28
CA SER A 192 -11.12 4.95 7.71
C SER A 192 -10.05 3.95 7.24
N PHE A 193 -10.33 2.64 7.25
CA PHE A 193 -9.36 1.64 6.80
C PHE A 193 -9.03 1.75 5.30
N ALA A 194 -10.03 1.97 4.44
CA ALA A 194 -9.82 2.19 3.02
C ALA A 194 -9.02 3.48 2.73
N LEU A 195 -9.24 4.51 3.55
CA LEU A 195 -8.52 5.78 3.47
C LEU A 195 -7.12 5.75 4.10
N THR A 196 -6.72 4.67 4.76
CA THR A 196 -5.43 4.57 5.45
C THR A 196 -4.25 4.18 4.55
N GLU A 197 -4.49 3.98 3.27
CA GLU A 197 -3.43 3.67 2.32
C GLU A 197 -2.86 4.91 1.63
N PRO A 198 -1.59 4.86 1.21
CA PRO A 198 -0.97 5.93 0.44
C PRO A 198 -1.70 6.27 -0.87
N ARG A 199 -2.57 5.40 -1.34
CA ARG A 199 -3.43 5.65 -2.49
C ARG A 199 -4.86 5.80 -2.03
N LEU A 200 -5.26 7.03 -1.91
CA LEU A 200 -6.65 7.37 -1.65
C LEU A 200 -7.51 7.07 -2.88
N PHE A 201 -8.68 6.51 -2.64
CA PHE A 201 -9.73 6.51 -3.63
C PHE A 201 -10.13 7.95 -3.94
N THR A 202 -10.45 8.20 -5.20
CA THR A 202 -11.22 9.39 -5.57
C THR A 202 -12.60 9.31 -4.93
N GLU A 203 -13.37 10.41 -4.90
CA GLU A 203 -14.75 10.38 -4.40
C GLU A 203 -15.61 9.36 -5.16
N GLU A 204 -15.39 9.20 -6.47
CA GLU A 204 -16.08 8.26 -7.32
C GLU A 204 -15.74 6.81 -6.96
N GLU A 205 -14.45 6.50 -6.80
CA GLU A 205 -13.95 5.17 -6.40
C GLU A 205 -14.35 4.81 -4.96
N ALA A 206 -14.41 5.78 -4.06
CA ALA A 206 -14.92 5.57 -2.70
C ALA A 206 -16.42 5.22 -2.71
N GLY A 207 -17.17 5.79 -3.65
CA GLY A 207 -18.59 5.45 -3.88
C GLY A 207 -18.80 4.09 -4.58
N ASN A 208 -17.86 3.68 -5.42
CA ASN A 208 -17.88 2.41 -6.15
C ASN A 208 -16.46 1.81 -6.27
N PRO A 209 -15.98 1.06 -5.27
CA PRO A 209 -14.64 0.46 -5.29
C PRO A 209 -14.40 -0.55 -6.42
N TYR A 210 -15.46 -1.05 -7.06
CA TYR A 210 -15.33 -1.90 -8.25
C TYR A 210 -14.65 -1.18 -9.41
N LEU A 211 -14.72 0.15 -9.49
CA LEU A 211 -13.99 0.92 -10.50
C LEU A 211 -12.49 0.70 -10.42
N MET A 212 -11.94 0.56 -9.21
CA MET A 212 -10.51 0.25 -9.05
C MET A 212 -10.16 -1.18 -9.50
N ILE A 213 -11.08 -2.13 -9.32
CA ILE A 213 -10.89 -3.50 -9.80
C ILE A 213 -11.01 -3.53 -11.32
N GLU A 214 -11.93 -2.76 -11.90
CA GLU A 214 -12.05 -2.59 -13.34
C GLU A 214 -10.80 -1.94 -13.94
N ASP A 215 -10.25 -0.90 -13.29
CA ASP A 215 -9.01 -0.24 -13.72
C ASP A 215 -7.79 -1.19 -13.60
N PHE A 216 -7.76 -2.07 -12.61
CA PHE A 216 -6.75 -3.10 -12.52
C PHE A 216 -6.76 -3.96 -13.79
N PHE A 217 -7.89 -4.48 -14.23
CA PHE A 217 -7.98 -5.30 -15.45
C PHE A 217 -7.91 -4.51 -16.76
N ASN A 218 -7.99 -3.19 -16.72
CA ASN A 218 -7.75 -2.34 -17.89
C ASN A 218 -6.27 -2.29 -18.30
N PHE A 219 -5.34 -2.62 -17.37
CA PHE A 219 -3.91 -2.58 -17.64
C PHE A 219 -3.44 -3.77 -18.47
N THR A 220 -3.79 -5.00 -18.08
CA THR A 220 -3.45 -6.23 -18.81
C THR A 220 -4.50 -7.31 -18.56
N ASN A 221 -4.46 -8.37 -19.37
CA ASN A 221 -5.33 -9.53 -19.23
C ASN A 221 -4.87 -10.48 -18.11
N LEU A 222 -5.61 -11.57 -17.89
CA LEU A 222 -5.33 -12.51 -16.81
C LEU A 222 -3.97 -13.20 -16.95
N SER A 223 -3.61 -13.60 -18.18
CA SER A 223 -2.29 -14.19 -18.46
C SER A 223 -1.16 -13.21 -18.20
N GLY A 224 -1.32 -11.94 -18.60
CA GLY A 224 -0.33 -10.90 -18.34
C GLY A 224 -0.09 -10.66 -16.84
N TYR A 225 -1.15 -10.68 -16.02
CA TYR A 225 -0.97 -10.60 -14.57
C TYR A 225 -0.25 -11.81 -13.97
N ARG A 226 -0.44 -13.01 -14.52
CA ARG A 226 0.31 -14.20 -14.08
C ARG A 226 1.80 -14.07 -14.39
N GLU A 227 2.15 -13.59 -15.58
CA GLU A 227 3.55 -13.34 -15.98
C GLU A 227 4.19 -12.28 -15.08
N GLU A 228 3.54 -11.15 -14.88
CA GLU A 228 4.06 -10.08 -14.02
C GLU A 228 4.24 -10.53 -12.56
N LEU A 229 3.28 -11.28 -12.02
CA LEU A 229 3.40 -11.85 -10.67
C LEU A 229 4.52 -12.89 -10.59
N GLN A 230 4.67 -13.74 -11.60
CA GLN A 230 5.72 -14.73 -11.65
C GLN A 230 7.10 -14.07 -11.72
N ASP A 231 7.25 -13.05 -12.55
CA ASP A 231 8.50 -12.30 -12.66
C ASP A 231 8.85 -11.59 -11.35
N TRP A 232 7.85 -11.00 -10.71
CA TRP A 232 8.05 -10.36 -9.41
C TRP A 232 8.38 -11.37 -8.32
N PHE A 233 7.69 -12.51 -8.27
CA PHE A 233 8.00 -13.60 -7.35
C PHE A 233 9.43 -14.11 -7.54
N MET A 234 9.83 -14.41 -8.79
CA MET A 234 11.18 -14.88 -9.10
C MET A 234 12.24 -13.85 -8.69
N THR A 235 11.96 -12.56 -8.90
CA THR A 235 12.86 -11.49 -8.48
C THR A 235 12.95 -11.38 -6.95
N ALA A 236 11.84 -11.58 -6.25
CA ALA A 236 11.80 -11.47 -4.80
C ALA A 236 12.51 -12.64 -4.07
N ILE A 237 12.51 -13.84 -4.66
CA ILE A 237 13.14 -15.04 -4.03
C ILE A 237 14.58 -15.29 -4.48
N ASN A 238 15.07 -14.60 -5.52
CA ASN A 238 16.38 -14.85 -6.10
C ASN A 238 17.32 -13.68 -5.87
N GLU A 239 18.39 -13.93 -5.11
CA GLU A 239 19.40 -12.91 -4.76
C GLU A 239 20.15 -12.33 -5.97
N ASP A 240 20.25 -13.11 -7.06
CA ASP A 240 20.99 -12.73 -8.26
C ASP A 240 20.13 -11.95 -9.27
N LEU A 241 18.80 -11.94 -9.10
CA LEU A 241 17.85 -11.29 -9.98
C LEU A 241 17.33 -10.00 -9.34
N ALA A 242 18.04 -8.90 -9.52
CA ALA A 242 17.41 -7.60 -9.29
C ALA A 242 16.37 -7.32 -10.40
N ALA A 243 15.29 -6.63 -10.04
CA ALA A 243 14.32 -6.18 -11.04
C ALA A 243 15.02 -5.43 -12.16
N LYS A 244 14.82 -5.87 -13.41
CA LYS A 244 15.38 -5.19 -14.58
C LYS A 244 14.90 -3.75 -14.71
N LYS A 245 13.70 -3.48 -14.17
CA LYS A 245 13.06 -2.16 -14.13
C LYS A 245 12.37 -1.95 -12.77
N PRO A 246 12.99 -1.20 -11.86
CA PRO A 246 12.40 -0.89 -10.55
C PRO A 246 10.97 -0.33 -10.62
N ASN A 247 10.67 0.45 -11.67
CA ASN A 247 9.32 0.98 -11.88
C ASN A 247 8.26 -0.09 -12.07
N ASP A 248 8.58 -1.20 -12.72
CA ASP A 248 7.60 -2.26 -12.96
C ASP A 248 7.23 -2.94 -11.63
N CYS A 249 8.22 -3.18 -10.74
CA CYS A 249 7.94 -3.70 -9.40
C CYS A 249 7.06 -2.76 -8.56
N LEU A 250 7.36 -1.47 -8.58
CA LEU A 250 6.57 -0.47 -7.86
C LEU A 250 5.16 -0.37 -8.46
N PHE A 251 5.05 -0.43 -9.78
CA PHE A 251 3.76 -0.40 -10.47
C PHE A 251 2.89 -1.59 -10.07
N ILE A 252 3.41 -2.82 -10.15
CA ILE A 252 2.67 -4.04 -9.77
C ILE A 252 2.32 -4.04 -8.28
N HIS A 253 3.26 -3.67 -7.41
CA HIS A 253 2.97 -3.48 -5.97
C HIS A 253 1.76 -2.57 -5.77
N ASN A 254 1.71 -1.46 -6.48
CA ASN A 254 0.65 -0.48 -6.38
C ASN A 254 -0.69 -1.02 -6.90
N GLN A 255 -0.68 -1.77 -8.00
CA GLN A 255 -1.87 -2.42 -8.55
C GLN A 255 -2.48 -3.40 -7.55
N TYR A 256 -1.66 -4.28 -6.95
CA TYR A 256 -2.13 -5.24 -5.95
C TYR A 256 -2.55 -4.56 -4.64
N THR A 257 -1.90 -3.49 -4.23
CA THR A 257 -2.34 -2.70 -3.07
C THR A 257 -3.74 -2.14 -3.30
N GLN A 258 -4.03 -1.61 -4.49
CA GLN A 258 -5.35 -1.10 -4.86
C GLN A 258 -6.40 -2.21 -4.92
N LEU A 259 -6.08 -3.35 -5.56
CA LEU A 259 -6.96 -4.51 -5.65
C LEU A 259 -7.39 -5.02 -4.28
N ILE A 260 -6.42 -5.21 -3.37
CA ILE A 260 -6.66 -5.67 -2.00
C ILE A 260 -7.53 -4.68 -1.23
N GLN A 261 -7.28 -3.39 -1.36
CA GLN A 261 -8.06 -2.36 -0.69
C GLN A 261 -9.50 -2.30 -1.20
N ALA A 262 -9.66 -2.26 -2.52
CA ALA A 262 -10.98 -2.24 -3.14
C ALA A 262 -11.80 -3.46 -2.73
N GLY A 263 -11.17 -4.65 -2.83
CA GLY A 263 -11.80 -5.90 -2.40
C GLY A 263 -12.19 -5.90 -0.92
N TYR A 264 -11.34 -5.41 -0.04
CA TYR A 264 -11.66 -5.30 1.38
C TYR A 264 -12.86 -4.37 1.63
N VAL A 265 -12.92 -3.21 0.97
CA VAL A 265 -14.03 -2.26 1.13
C VAL A 265 -15.34 -2.88 0.63
N ILE A 266 -15.31 -3.54 -0.54
CA ILE A 266 -16.46 -4.24 -1.10
C ILE A 266 -17.02 -5.25 -0.10
N ILE A 267 -16.16 -6.08 0.48
CA ILE A 267 -16.54 -7.12 1.43
C ILE A 267 -17.03 -6.51 2.74
N ALA A 268 -16.30 -5.57 3.31
CA ALA A 268 -16.63 -4.95 4.59
C ALA A 268 -17.97 -4.21 4.54
N GLN A 269 -18.29 -3.57 3.41
CA GLN A 269 -19.53 -2.84 3.20
C GLN A 269 -20.62 -3.67 2.50
N LYS A 270 -20.32 -4.92 2.11
CA LYS A 270 -21.22 -5.81 1.38
C LYS A 270 -21.79 -5.16 0.12
N LEU A 271 -20.93 -4.47 -0.63
CA LEU A 271 -21.35 -3.75 -1.82
C LEU A 271 -21.68 -4.73 -2.96
N PRO A 272 -22.85 -4.62 -3.59
CA PRO A 272 -23.13 -5.39 -4.78
C PRO A 272 -22.28 -4.88 -5.95
N TYR A 273 -21.92 -5.76 -6.86
CA TYR A 273 -21.25 -5.34 -8.10
C TYR A 273 -22.18 -4.45 -8.91
N ALA A 274 -21.75 -3.24 -9.16
CA ALA A 274 -22.47 -2.23 -9.93
C ALA A 274 -21.54 -1.70 -11.03
N PRO A 275 -21.47 -2.39 -12.19
CA PRO A 275 -20.60 -1.98 -13.29
C PRO A 275 -21.05 -0.62 -13.86
N LYS A 276 -20.09 0.19 -14.23
CA LYS A 276 -20.33 1.46 -14.91
C LYS A 276 -20.12 1.26 -16.41
N PRO A 277 -21.16 1.37 -17.22
CA PRO A 277 -20.99 1.31 -18.67
C PRO A 277 -20.13 2.46 -19.19
N ASP A 278 -19.27 2.17 -20.16
CA ASP A 278 -18.51 3.20 -20.86
C ASP A 278 -19.44 4.22 -21.53
N LYS A 279 -19.09 5.49 -21.47
CA LYS A 279 -19.93 6.58 -21.99
C LYS A 279 -20.03 6.60 -23.53
N HIS A 280 -19.09 5.96 -24.23
CA HIS A 280 -18.99 6.00 -25.68
C HIS A 280 -19.66 4.82 -26.34
N ASP A 281 -19.52 3.62 -25.81
CA ASP A 281 -20.03 2.39 -26.42
C ASP A 281 -21.04 1.62 -25.55
N GLY A 282 -21.25 2.05 -24.31
CA GLY A 282 -22.20 1.47 -23.38
C GLY A 282 -21.80 0.11 -22.79
N ARG A 283 -20.63 -0.41 -23.14
CA ARG A 283 -20.16 -1.69 -22.62
C ARG A 283 -19.62 -1.55 -21.19
N THR A 284 -19.84 -2.57 -20.38
CA THR A 284 -19.15 -2.69 -19.08
C THR A 284 -17.72 -3.20 -19.29
N MET A 285 -16.86 -3.01 -18.29
CA MET A 285 -15.48 -3.53 -18.31
C MET A 285 -15.49 -5.06 -18.55
N GLY A 286 -16.35 -5.79 -17.86
CA GLY A 286 -16.46 -7.25 -18.05
C GLY A 286 -16.82 -7.65 -19.48
N GLN A 287 -17.73 -6.92 -20.14
CA GLN A 287 -18.06 -7.13 -21.56
C GLN A 287 -16.87 -6.84 -22.45
N TRP A 288 -16.17 -5.73 -22.22
CA TRP A 288 -14.97 -5.38 -22.97
C TRP A 288 -13.86 -6.44 -22.81
N MET A 289 -13.65 -6.97 -21.60
CA MET A 289 -12.67 -8.03 -21.33
C MET A 289 -13.00 -9.32 -22.09
N LEU A 290 -14.28 -9.72 -22.11
CA LEU A 290 -14.72 -10.90 -22.84
C LEU A 290 -14.56 -10.71 -24.36
N ASP A 291 -14.98 -9.57 -24.91
CA ASP A 291 -14.86 -9.24 -26.33
C ASP A 291 -13.40 -9.21 -26.77
N LYS A 292 -12.53 -8.61 -25.97
CA LYS A 292 -11.09 -8.56 -26.22
C LYS A 292 -10.48 -9.96 -26.21
N ARG A 293 -10.76 -10.75 -25.17
CA ARG A 293 -10.31 -12.14 -25.09
C ARG A 293 -10.71 -12.93 -26.34
N ASP A 294 -11.98 -12.88 -26.72
CA ASP A 294 -12.50 -13.64 -27.85
C ASP A 294 -11.86 -13.16 -29.17
N SER A 295 -11.60 -11.85 -29.31
CA SER A 295 -10.86 -11.29 -30.44
C SER A 295 -9.41 -11.77 -30.51
N ASP A 296 -8.69 -11.76 -29.37
CA ASP A 296 -7.28 -12.13 -29.31
C ASP A 296 -7.10 -13.65 -29.53
N VAL A 297 -8.04 -14.48 -29.03
CA VAL A 297 -8.10 -15.91 -29.34
C VAL A 297 -8.35 -16.13 -30.83
N ALA A 298 -9.29 -15.40 -31.44
CA ALA A 298 -9.59 -15.54 -32.88
C ALA A 298 -8.41 -15.15 -33.77
N LYS A 299 -7.56 -14.22 -33.31
CA LYS A 299 -6.31 -13.83 -34.01
C LYS A 299 -5.17 -14.82 -33.76
N GLY A 300 -5.29 -15.73 -32.80
CA GLY A 300 -4.23 -16.63 -32.36
C GLY A 300 -3.14 -15.95 -31.52
N GLU A 301 -3.44 -14.79 -30.95
CA GLU A 301 -2.51 -14.04 -30.10
C GLU A 301 -2.42 -14.64 -28.69
N ILE A 302 -3.50 -15.28 -28.21
CA ILE A 302 -3.57 -16.02 -26.94
C ILE A 302 -4.34 -17.32 -27.12
N MET A 303 -4.14 -18.28 -26.22
CA MET A 303 -5.02 -19.44 -26.09
C MET A 303 -6.17 -19.14 -25.13
N LEU A 304 -7.36 -19.67 -25.39
CA LEU A 304 -8.50 -19.48 -24.48
C LEU A 304 -8.18 -19.99 -23.07
N SER A 305 -7.42 -21.08 -22.96
CA SER A 305 -6.95 -21.62 -21.69
C SER A 305 -6.15 -20.62 -20.87
N ASP A 306 -5.40 -19.72 -21.51
CA ASP A 306 -4.54 -18.76 -20.81
C ASP A 306 -5.34 -17.69 -20.07
N GLU A 307 -6.58 -17.45 -20.53
CA GLU A 307 -7.53 -16.51 -19.90
C GLU A 307 -8.56 -17.21 -18.98
N GLU A 308 -8.37 -18.49 -18.68
CA GLU A 308 -9.18 -19.20 -17.69
C GLU A 308 -8.50 -19.21 -16.30
N PRO A 309 -9.25 -19.23 -15.21
CA PRO A 309 -8.69 -19.42 -13.88
C PRO A 309 -7.98 -20.78 -13.76
N HIS A 310 -6.75 -20.78 -13.25
CA HIS A 310 -5.93 -21.99 -13.12
C HIS A 310 -5.69 -22.42 -11.67
N VAL A 311 -5.66 -21.43 -10.76
CA VAL A 311 -5.21 -21.64 -9.37
C VAL A 311 -6.39 -21.79 -8.42
N LEU A 312 -7.54 -21.23 -8.75
CA LEU A 312 -8.77 -21.45 -7.99
C LEU A 312 -9.24 -22.91 -8.14
N SER A 313 -9.63 -23.54 -7.04
CA SER A 313 -10.32 -24.82 -7.04
C SER A 313 -11.70 -24.72 -7.71
N LEU A 314 -12.34 -25.83 -8.01
CA LEU A 314 -13.68 -25.83 -8.60
C LEU A 314 -14.71 -25.13 -7.69
N ASP A 315 -14.63 -25.36 -6.37
CA ASP A 315 -15.52 -24.74 -5.41
C ASP A 315 -15.28 -23.21 -5.32
N GLU A 316 -14.01 -22.77 -5.31
CA GLU A 316 -13.66 -21.36 -5.31
C GLU A 316 -14.09 -20.66 -6.61
N ARG A 317 -14.05 -21.35 -7.75
CA ARG A 317 -14.55 -20.80 -9.03
C ARG A 317 -16.08 -20.67 -9.04
N ALA A 318 -16.77 -21.63 -8.40
CA ALA A 318 -18.23 -21.57 -8.29
C ALA A 318 -18.73 -20.46 -7.36
N ALA A 319 -17.93 -20.06 -6.37
CA ALA A 319 -18.24 -19.00 -5.42
C ALA A 319 -17.02 -18.08 -5.17
N PRO A 320 -16.57 -17.32 -6.20
CA PRO A 320 -15.34 -16.51 -6.11
C PRO A 320 -15.42 -15.42 -5.05
N MET A 321 -16.61 -14.91 -4.76
CA MET A 321 -16.81 -13.92 -3.69
C MET A 321 -16.56 -14.52 -2.30
N ASP A 322 -16.93 -15.78 -2.06
CA ASP A 322 -16.68 -16.44 -0.77
C ASP A 322 -15.18 -16.59 -0.52
N TYR A 323 -14.41 -16.94 -1.56
CA TYR A 323 -12.95 -16.92 -1.48
C TYR A 323 -12.42 -15.51 -1.14
N CYS A 324 -12.91 -14.46 -1.80
CA CYS A 324 -12.51 -13.09 -1.51
C CYS A 324 -12.83 -12.69 -0.06
N ILE A 325 -13.98 -13.10 0.48
CA ILE A 325 -14.37 -12.83 1.88
C ILE A 325 -13.38 -13.44 2.86
N GLU A 326 -12.95 -14.67 2.62
CA GLU A 326 -11.95 -15.34 3.45
C GLU A 326 -10.57 -14.71 3.31
N ALA A 327 -10.09 -14.55 2.07
CA ALA A 327 -8.76 -14.03 1.76
C ALA A 327 -8.56 -12.58 2.19
N LEU A 328 -9.60 -11.75 2.12
CA LEU A 328 -9.59 -10.33 2.48
C LEU A 328 -10.26 -10.05 3.83
N SER A 329 -10.26 -11.03 4.75
CA SER A 329 -10.62 -10.76 6.14
C SER A 329 -9.67 -9.71 6.75
N TYR A 330 -10.12 -9.00 7.77
CA TYR A 330 -9.34 -7.92 8.42
C TYR A 330 -7.91 -8.33 8.78
N GLU A 331 -7.75 -9.54 9.35
CA GLU A 331 -6.43 -10.06 9.74
C GLU A 331 -5.56 -10.40 8.52
N ASN A 332 -6.16 -10.95 7.47
CA ASN A 332 -5.43 -11.38 6.28
C ASN A 332 -5.00 -10.18 5.42
N VAL A 333 -5.82 -9.15 5.34
CA VAL A 333 -5.46 -7.91 4.61
C VAL A 333 -4.18 -7.30 5.18
N ALA A 334 -4.03 -7.27 6.51
CA ALA A 334 -2.80 -6.78 7.14
C ALA A 334 -1.57 -7.61 6.72
N LYS A 335 -1.71 -8.95 6.68
CA LYS A 335 -0.64 -9.87 6.24
C LYS A 335 -0.32 -9.70 4.76
N LEU A 336 -1.35 -9.55 3.91
CA LEU A 336 -1.17 -9.34 2.48
C LEU A 336 -0.41 -8.04 2.19
N ARG A 337 -0.73 -6.97 2.89
CA ARG A 337 -0.06 -5.68 2.74
C ARG A 337 1.39 -5.72 3.21
N PHE A 338 1.63 -6.40 4.33
CA PHE A 338 2.99 -6.64 4.78
C PHE A 338 3.78 -7.46 3.75
N GLY A 339 3.19 -8.53 3.20
CA GLY A 339 3.81 -9.35 2.15
C GLY A 339 4.12 -8.55 0.88
N LEU A 340 3.21 -7.66 0.43
CA LEU A 340 3.46 -6.78 -0.71
C LEU A 340 4.66 -5.87 -0.46
N GLN A 341 4.79 -5.29 0.73
CA GLN A 341 5.90 -4.44 1.10
C GLN A 341 7.24 -5.21 1.12
N GLU A 342 7.25 -6.41 1.73
CA GLU A 342 8.44 -7.28 1.76
C GLU A 342 8.88 -7.67 0.33
N TRP A 343 7.93 -7.97 -0.55
CA TRP A 343 8.22 -8.30 -1.95
C TRP A 343 8.73 -7.08 -2.73
N LEU A 344 8.18 -5.90 -2.47
CA LEU A 344 8.70 -4.68 -3.07
C LEU A 344 10.14 -4.43 -2.64
N GLU A 345 10.43 -4.50 -1.36
CA GLU A 345 11.78 -4.31 -0.82
C GLU A 345 12.76 -5.36 -1.38
N ALA A 346 12.35 -6.63 -1.45
CA ALA A 346 13.15 -7.70 -2.03
C ALA A 346 13.40 -7.49 -3.54
N GLY A 347 12.37 -7.17 -4.31
CA GLY A 347 12.48 -6.96 -5.76
C GLY A 347 13.30 -5.75 -6.16
N LEU A 348 13.38 -4.74 -5.28
CA LEU A 348 14.12 -3.50 -5.52
C LEU A 348 15.55 -3.53 -4.96
N SER A 349 15.93 -4.51 -4.16
CA SER A 349 17.24 -4.60 -3.52
C SER A 349 18.05 -5.77 -4.08
N LYS A 350 19.27 -5.50 -4.52
CA LYS A 350 20.21 -6.55 -4.99
C LYS A 350 20.67 -7.50 -3.88
N ASN A 351 20.45 -7.16 -2.62
CA ASN A 351 20.99 -7.88 -1.46
C ASN A 351 19.92 -8.32 -0.46
N SER A 352 18.65 -8.12 -0.75
CA SER A 352 17.57 -8.57 0.12
C SER A 352 16.86 -9.75 -0.53
N SER A 353 17.28 -10.92 -0.16
CA SER A 353 16.39 -12.07 -0.27
C SER A 353 15.34 -11.99 0.84
N ILE A 354 14.19 -12.60 0.61
CA ILE A 354 13.16 -12.85 1.64
C ILE A 354 13.72 -13.82 2.72
N HIS A 355 14.95 -13.66 3.13
CA HIS A 355 15.66 -14.54 4.07
C HIS A 355 15.07 -14.58 5.48
N GLY A 356 14.11 -13.72 5.79
CA GLY A 356 13.43 -13.73 7.09
C GLY A 356 12.10 -14.50 7.12
N VAL A 357 11.56 -14.79 5.95
CA VAL A 357 10.17 -15.29 5.83
C VAL A 357 10.19 -16.52 4.91
N GLY A 358 10.59 -17.63 5.28
CA GLY A 358 10.83 -18.88 4.52
C GLY A 358 10.10 -18.99 3.16
N ASN A 359 10.69 -19.69 2.22
CA ASN A 359 10.19 -19.85 0.83
C ASN A 359 8.72 -20.34 0.76
N GLU A 360 8.25 -21.08 1.78
CA GLU A 360 6.86 -21.53 1.85
C GLU A 360 5.87 -20.38 2.01
N TYR A 361 6.22 -19.36 2.81
CA TYR A 361 5.37 -18.18 2.97
C TYR A 361 5.35 -17.36 1.67
N ALA A 362 6.50 -17.16 1.02
CA ALA A 362 6.58 -16.43 -0.24
C ALA A 362 5.73 -17.09 -1.35
N PHE A 363 5.77 -18.43 -1.43
CA PHE A 363 4.96 -19.17 -2.39
C PHE A 363 3.46 -19.12 -2.04
N GLY A 364 3.11 -19.29 -0.76
CA GLY A 364 1.72 -19.17 -0.30
C GLY A 364 1.14 -17.77 -0.59
N PHE A 365 1.96 -16.73 -0.39
CA PHE A 365 1.59 -15.36 -0.71
C PHE A 365 1.39 -15.16 -2.23
N TYR A 366 2.29 -15.66 -3.06
CA TYR A 366 2.17 -15.67 -4.52
C TYR A 366 0.85 -16.31 -4.97
N LEU A 367 0.53 -17.50 -4.48
CA LEU A 367 -0.72 -18.19 -4.78
C LEU A 367 -1.96 -17.39 -4.36
N THR A 368 -1.89 -16.73 -3.21
CA THR A 368 -3.01 -15.91 -2.72
C THR A 368 -3.27 -14.71 -3.65
N LEU A 369 -2.21 -14.04 -4.12
CA LEU A 369 -2.36 -12.94 -5.08
C LEU A 369 -2.92 -13.42 -6.42
N GLN A 370 -2.45 -14.57 -6.93
CA GLN A 370 -3.01 -15.17 -8.15
C GLN A 370 -4.49 -15.52 -7.99
N LYS A 371 -4.86 -16.18 -6.89
CA LYS A 371 -6.25 -16.54 -6.60
C LYS A 371 -7.16 -15.30 -6.48
N LEU A 372 -6.69 -14.23 -5.84
CA LEU A 372 -7.44 -12.96 -5.76
C LEU A 372 -7.67 -12.37 -7.15
N THR A 373 -6.63 -12.37 -8.00
CA THR A 373 -6.74 -11.90 -9.38
C THR A 373 -7.79 -12.71 -10.14
N GLU A 374 -7.73 -14.05 -10.09
CA GLU A 374 -8.67 -14.93 -10.75
C GLU A 374 -10.11 -14.78 -10.22
N ALA A 375 -10.26 -14.60 -8.90
CA ALA A 375 -11.58 -14.44 -8.28
C ALA A 375 -12.24 -13.12 -8.72
N PHE A 376 -11.52 -12.02 -8.72
CA PHE A 376 -12.07 -10.75 -9.20
C PHE A 376 -12.32 -10.75 -10.70
N TYR A 377 -11.47 -11.41 -11.49
CA TYR A 377 -11.73 -11.62 -12.91
C TYR A 377 -13.07 -12.34 -13.13
N LEU A 378 -13.33 -13.42 -12.40
CA LEU A 378 -14.59 -14.15 -12.49
C LEU A 378 -15.79 -13.29 -12.07
N ILE A 379 -15.69 -12.55 -10.97
CA ILE A 379 -16.78 -11.69 -10.48
C ILE A 379 -17.21 -10.69 -11.55
N ILE A 380 -16.25 -10.06 -12.24
CA ILE A 380 -16.54 -9.07 -13.28
C ILE A 380 -17.09 -9.73 -14.54
N THR A 381 -16.47 -10.81 -15.00
CA THR A 381 -16.83 -11.44 -16.28
C THR A 381 -18.12 -12.26 -16.20
N GLU A 382 -18.39 -12.95 -15.09
CA GLU A 382 -19.64 -13.69 -14.90
C GLU A 382 -20.86 -12.76 -14.82
N HIS A 383 -20.71 -11.61 -14.16
CA HIS A 383 -21.76 -10.61 -14.15
C HIS A 383 -22.07 -10.10 -15.57
N ALA A 384 -21.04 -9.89 -16.39
CA ALA A 384 -21.22 -9.45 -17.78
C ALA A 384 -21.98 -10.49 -18.60
N LYS A 385 -21.67 -11.79 -18.47
CA LYS A 385 -22.39 -12.89 -19.14
C LYS A 385 -23.86 -12.93 -18.74
N THR A 386 -24.17 -12.79 -17.45
CA THR A 386 -25.53 -12.80 -16.93
C THR A 386 -26.36 -11.64 -17.47
N THR A 387 -25.77 -10.46 -17.58
CA THR A 387 -26.42 -9.26 -18.10
C THR A 387 -26.77 -9.42 -19.58
N VAL A 388 -25.86 -9.98 -20.38
CA VAL A 388 -26.11 -10.24 -21.82
C VAL A 388 -27.25 -11.21 -22.01
N LEU A 389 -27.32 -12.30 -21.23
CA LEU A 389 -28.38 -13.29 -21.30
C LEU A 389 -29.76 -12.70 -20.94
N SER A 390 -29.82 -11.74 -20.03
CA SER A 390 -31.07 -11.07 -19.65
C SER A 390 -31.59 -10.07 -20.68
N LEU A 391 -30.72 -9.58 -21.56
CA LEU A 391 -31.08 -8.62 -22.64
C LEU A 391 -31.47 -9.30 -23.95
N THR A 392 -31.23 -10.60 -24.09
CA THR A 392 -31.64 -11.36 -25.25
C THR A 392 -33.14 -11.72 -25.09
N PRO A 393 -34.07 -11.13 -25.86
CA PRO A 393 -35.47 -11.47 -25.72
C PRO A 393 -35.64 -12.96 -26.07
N ALA A 394 -36.38 -13.68 -25.22
CA ALA A 394 -36.77 -15.05 -25.54
C ALA A 394 -37.40 -15.04 -26.93
N SER A 395 -36.73 -15.64 -27.91
CA SER A 395 -37.30 -15.86 -29.22
C SER A 395 -38.60 -16.64 -29.03
N HIS A 396 -39.74 -15.98 -29.22
CA HIS A 396 -41.02 -16.63 -29.27
C HIS A 396 -40.95 -17.67 -30.40
N GLU A 397 -40.78 -18.93 -30.06
CA GLU A 397 -41.18 -20.02 -30.93
C GLU A 397 -42.71 -19.95 -31.05
N ALA A 398 -43.17 -19.55 -32.20
CA ALA A 398 -44.55 -19.64 -32.65
C ALA A 398 -44.74 -20.93 -33.46
#